data_3fa34c2f98326f6da3d4db33d07b8f21
#
_entry.id   3fa34c2f98326f6da3d4db33d07b8f21
#
_cell.length_a   1.000
_cell.length_b   1.000
_cell.length_c   1.000
_cell.angle_alpha   90.00
_cell.angle_beta   90.00
_cell.angle_gamma   90.00
#
_symmetry.space_group_name_H-M   'P 1'
#
loop_
_entity.id
_entity.type
_entity.pdbx_description
1 polymer ?
#
loop_
_entity_poly.entity_id
_entity_poly.type
_entity_poly.pdbx_seq_one_letter_code
_entity_poly.pdbx_strand_id
1 'polypeptide(L)'
;MATKTLENSIIELADREAIRELPQRYCDCVWRGDVAGIINLFAENGTFAVKGAGRDRTVTGRADLTKAYEHDLTSIKPRPYIHNHVVELKGNGRASGRCYVEVRDASKNWEMLGTGYYNDEYVKVGDEWKFQSRSANLV
;
A
#
# COMPACT_ATOMS: atom_id res chain seq x y z
N MET A 1 -22.51 -21.37 -16.02
CA MET A 1 -21.82 -20.17 -15.57
C MET A 1 -22.83 -19.04 -15.38
N ALA A 2 -22.89 -18.48 -14.19
CA ALA A 2 -23.82 -17.39 -13.91
C ALA A 2 -23.36 -16.10 -14.60
N THR A 3 -24.30 -15.40 -15.24
CA THR A 3 -24.04 -14.09 -15.84
C THR A 3 -24.11 -13.03 -14.73
N LYS A 4 -23.10 -12.16 -14.67
CA LYS A 4 -23.13 -11.03 -13.74
C LYS A 4 -24.21 -10.05 -14.13
N THR A 5 -24.92 -9.51 -13.13
CA THR A 5 -25.85 -8.41 -13.35
C THR A 5 -25.06 -7.13 -13.63
N LEU A 6 -25.72 -6.16 -14.25
CA LEU A 6 -25.12 -4.82 -14.45
C LEU A 6 -24.77 -4.20 -13.12
N GLU A 7 -25.62 -4.32 -12.11
CA GLU A 7 -25.39 -3.80 -10.76
C GLU A 7 -24.11 -4.38 -10.14
N ASN A 8 -23.94 -5.72 -10.21
CA ASN A 8 -22.76 -6.38 -9.69
C ASN A 8 -21.50 -5.97 -10.44
N SER A 9 -21.59 -5.77 -11.76
CA SER A 9 -20.46 -5.28 -12.56
C SER A 9 -20.04 -3.87 -12.15
N ILE A 10 -21.01 -3.00 -11.86
CA ILE A 10 -20.73 -1.64 -11.39
C ILE A 10 -20.04 -1.66 -10.03
N ILE A 11 -20.54 -2.49 -9.09
CA ILE A 11 -19.94 -2.65 -7.76
C ILE A 11 -18.49 -3.14 -7.89
N GLU A 12 -18.27 -4.13 -8.75
CA GLU A 12 -16.92 -4.68 -8.97
C GLU A 12 -15.96 -3.64 -9.55
N LEU A 13 -16.43 -2.84 -10.52
CA LEU A 13 -15.63 -1.75 -11.09
C LEU A 13 -15.29 -0.69 -10.05
N ALA A 14 -16.27 -0.32 -9.21
CA ALA A 14 -16.06 0.64 -8.13
C ALA A 14 -15.05 0.12 -7.11
N ASP A 15 -15.14 -1.16 -6.74
CA ASP A 15 -14.20 -1.79 -5.82
C ASP A 15 -12.78 -1.81 -6.42
N ARG A 16 -12.63 -2.18 -7.68
CA ARG A 16 -11.33 -2.20 -8.35
C ARG A 16 -10.71 -0.82 -8.41
N GLU A 17 -11.48 0.21 -8.71
CA GLU A 17 -10.98 1.59 -8.76
C GLU A 17 -10.52 2.05 -7.38
N ALA A 18 -11.33 1.81 -6.34
CA ALA A 18 -10.97 2.18 -4.97
C ALA A 18 -9.67 1.49 -4.51
N ILE A 19 -9.52 0.20 -4.84
CA ILE A 19 -8.32 -0.55 -4.50
C ILE A 19 -7.10 -0.02 -5.26
N ARG A 20 -7.25 0.30 -6.55
CA ARG A 20 -6.15 0.86 -7.36
C ARG A 20 -5.68 2.20 -6.84
N GLU A 21 -6.57 2.99 -6.26
CA GLU A 21 -6.21 4.26 -5.66
C GLU A 21 -5.36 4.11 -4.40
N LEU A 22 -5.47 3.00 -3.66
CA LEU A 22 -4.74 2.85 -2.40
C LEU A 22 -3.22 2.99 -2.55
N PRO A 23 -2.55 2.27 -3.45
CA PRO A 23 -1.12 2.47 -3.66
C PRO A 23 -0.77 3.88 -4.15
N GLN A 24 -1.64 4.48 -4.95
CA GLN A 24 -1.44 5.84 -5.46
C GLN A 24 -1.50 6.86 -4.32
N ARG A 25 -2.51 6.75 -3.45
CA ARG A 25 -2.65 7.63 -2.29
C ARG A 25 -1.51 7.42 -1.30
N TYR A 26 -1.10 6.17 -1.10
CA TYR A 26 0.05 5.85 -0.26
C TYR A 26 1.32 6.53 -0.77
N CYS A 27 1.60 6.39 -2.05
CA CYS A 27 2.73 7.02 -2.70
C CYS A 27 2.72 8.54 -2.52
N ASP A 28 1.57 9.16 -2.79
CA ASP A 28 1.39 10.61 -2.62
C ASP A 28 1.63 11.06 -1.18
N CYS A 29 1.09 10.32 -0.19
CA CYS A 29 1.29 10.63 1.23
C CYS A 29 2.77 10.51 1.63
N VAL A 30 3.48 9.48 1.15
CA VAL A 30 4.91 9.33 1.45
C VAL A 30 5.70 10.50 0.87
N TRP A 31 5.42 10.89 -0.36
CA TRP A 31 6.08 12.05 -0.99
C TRP A 31 5.88 13.33 -0.18
N ARG A 32 4.69 13.53 0.37
CA ARG A 32 4.35 14.74 1.15
C ARG A 32 4.73 14.64 2.62
N GLY A 33 5.21 13.48 3.09
CA GLY A 33 5.50 13.26 4.50
C GLY A 33 4.25 13.25 5.37
N ASP A 34 3.11 12.88 4.80
CA ASP A 34 1.81 12.87 5.49
C ASP A 34 1.61 11.53 6.20
N VAL A 35 2.15 11.41 7.40
CA VAL A 35 2.07 10.17 8.20
C VAL A 35 0.61 9.83 8.51
N ALA A 36 -0.17 10.80 8.96
CA ALA A 36 -1.59 10.56 9.27
C ALA A 36 -2.36 10.03 8.06
N GLY A 37 -2.08 10.57 6.87
CA GLY A 37 -2.66 10.11 5.62
C GLY A 37 -2.30 8.67 5.30
N ILE A 38 -1.02 8.29 5.51
CA ILE A 38 -0.57 6.92 5.31
C ILE A 38 -1.33 5.97 6.24
N ILE A 39 -1.37 6.30 7.53
CA ILE A 39 -1.99 5.44 8.55
C ILE A 39 -3.48 5.24 8.27
N ASN A 40 -4.15 6.28 7.79
CA ASN A 40 -5.57 6.20 7.46
C ASN A 40 -5.88 5.22 6.30
N LEU A 41 -4.88 4.88 5.49
CA LEU A 41 -5.05 3.90 4.42
C LEU A 41 -5.01 2.44 4.91
N PHE A 42 -4.58 2.21 6.14
CA PHE A 42 -4.51 0.89 6.76
C PHE A 42 -5.75 0.60 7.61
N ALA A 43 -6.14 -0.67 7.66
CA ALA A 43 -7.10 -1.12 8.67
C ALA A 43 -6.52 -0.93 10.07
N GLU A 44 -7.36 -0.94 11.10
CA GLU A 44 -6.94 -0.69 12.48
C GLU A 44 -5.80 -1.58 12.95
N ASN A 45 -5.86 -2.85 12.59
CA ASN A 45 -4.84 -3.85 12.89
C ASN A 45 -3.96 -4.17 11.67
N GLY A 46 -3.84 -3.23 10.76
CA GLY A 46 -3.06 -3.40 9.54
C GLY A 46 -1.58 -3.63 9.80
N THR A 47 -0.92 -4.25 8.85
CA THR A 47 0.48 -4.63 8.94
C THR A 47 1.28 -4.06 7.77
N PHE A 48 2.46 -3.53 8.06
CA PHE A 48 3.43 -3.17 7.04
C PHE A 48 4.71 -3.96 7.27
N ALA A 49 5.24 -4.56 6.23
CA ALA A 49 6.49 -5.30 6.29
C ALA A 49 7.46 -4.83 5.22
N VAL A 50 8.73 -4.82 5.53
CA VAL A 50 9.82 -4.66 4.56
C VAL A 50 10.60 -5.96 4.55
N LYS A 51 10.86 -6.49 3.37
CA LYS A 51 11.59 -7.73 3.18
C LYS A 51 12.68 -7.54 2.13
N GLY A 52 13.82 -8.15 2.37
CA GLY A 52 14.95 -8.09 1.45
C GLY A 52 15.88 -6.92 1.72
N ALA A 53 17.00 -6.89 1.00
CA ALA A 53 18.04 -5.86 1.13
C ALA A 53 18.56 -5.67 2.57
N GLY A 54 18.51 -6.73 3.40
CA GLY A 54 18.96 -6.68 4.79
C GLY A 54 18.08 -5.87 5.73
N ARG A 55 16.84 -5.61 5.34
CA ARG A 55 15.92 -4.72 6.09
C ARG A 55 14.64 -5.40 6.54
N ASP A 56 14.70 -6.68 6.91
CA ASP A 56 13.51 -7.41 7.31
C ASP A 56 12.89 -6.83 8.58
N ARG A 57 11.64 -6.38 8.47
CA ARG A 57 10.90 -5.75 9.55
C ARG A 57 9.40 -5.90 9.32
N THR A 58 8.65 -6.10 10.40
CA THR A 58 7.19 -6.14 10.36
C THR A 58 6.64 -5.28 11.49
N VAL A 59 5.65 -4.45 11.16
CA VAL A 59 5.00 -3.54 12.10
C VAL A 59 3.49 -3.72 11.98
N THR A 60 2.81 -3.87 13.10
CA THR A 60 1.37 -4.11 13.14
C THR A 60 0.66 -3.11 14.05
N GLY A 61 -0.49 -2.62 13.59
CA GLY A 61 -1.36 -1.73 14.34
C GLY A 61 -1.02 -0.26 14.15
N ARG A 62 -2.03 0.58 14.26
CA ARG A 62 -1.90 2.01 13.94
C ARG A 62 -0.90 2.75 14.81
N ALA A 63 -0.81 2.43 16.10
CA ALA A 63 0.15 3.09 16.99
C ALA A 63 1.59 2.82 16.57
N ASP A 64 1.93 1.55 16.33
CA ASP A 64 3.27 1.16 15.93
C ASP A 64 3.60 1.57 14.49
N LEU A 65 2.60 1.51 13.60
CA LEU A 65 2.77 2.03 12.25
C LEU A 65 3.09 3.52 12.25
N THR A 66 2.39 4.30 13.07
CA THR A 66 2.62 5.74 13.19
C THR A 66 4.07 6.02 13.60
N LYS A 67 4.56 5.34 14.63
CA LYS A 67 5.94 5.50 15.11
C LYS A 67 6.96 5.12 14.04
N ALA A 68 6.71 4.03 13.32
CA ALA A 68 7.61 3.55 12.27
C ALA A 68 7.71 4.56 11.12
N TYR A 69 6.58 5.07 10.63
CA TYR A 69 6.58 6.04 9.54
C TYR A 69 7.14 7.40 9.97
N GLU A 70 6.84 7.85 11.19
CA GLU A 70 7.44 9.07 11.72
C GLU A 70 8.97 8.99 11.73
N HIS A 71 9.51 7.86 12.17
CA HIS A 71 10.95 7.63 12.18
C HIS A 71 11.52 7.56 10.75
N ASP A 72 10.92 6.75 9.90
CA ASP A 72 11.42 6.50 8.54
C ASP A 72 11.41 7.77 7.68
N LEU A 73 10.35 8.58 7.79
CA LEU A 73 10.21 9.79 6.98
C LEU A 73 11.08 10.96 7.48
N THR A 74 11.63 10.87 8.71
CA THR A 74 12.59 11.85 9.21
C THR A 74 14.03 11.43 8.95
N SER A 75 14.31 10.12 8.92
CA SER A 75 15.67 9.59 8.70
C SER A 75 16.13 9.72 7.26
N ILE A 76 15.21 9.52 6.33
CA ILE A 76 15.47 9.62 4.89
C ILE A 76 14.31 10.38 4.26
N LYS A 77 14.44 10.75 3.00
CA LYS A 77 13.35 11.35 2.23
C LYS A 77 12.94 10.39 1.11
N PRO A 78 12.21 9.32 1.45
CA PRO A 78 11.85 8.32 0.46
C PRO A 78 10.83 8.88 -0.54
N ARG A 79 11.08 8.59 -1.79
CA ARG A 79 10.21 9.01 -2.89
C ARG A 79 9.91 7.78 -3.75
N PRO A 80 8.85 7.05 -3.41
CA PRO A 80 8.44 5.89 -4.20
C PRO A 80 7.84 6.31 -5.52
N TYR A 81 8.15 5.54 -6.56
CA TYR A 81 7.47 5.57 -7.85
C TYR A 81 6.83 4.22 -8.03
N ILE A 82 5.53 4.21 -8.25
CA ILE A 82 4.80 2.97 -8.49
C ILE A 82 4.57 2.78 -9.99
N HIS A 83 4.60 1.54 -10.41
CA HIS A 83 4.44 1.16 -11.80
C HIS A 83 3.21 0.29 -11.97
N ASN A 84 3.36 -0.87 -12.54
CA ASN A 84 2.27 -1.77 -12.83
C ASN A 84 1.54 -2.25 -11.57
N HIS A 85 0.20 -2.29 -11.60
CA HIS A 85 -0.63 -2.72 -10.47
C HIS A 85 -1.64 -3.75 -10.94
N VAL A 86 -1.58 -4.94 -10.35
CA VAL A 86 -2.51 -6.04 -10.63
C VAL A 86 -3.38 -6.26 -9.39
N VAL A 87 -4.69 -6.31 -9.59
CA VAL A 87 -5.68 -6.48 -8.51
C VAL A 87 -6.49 -7.74 -8.74
N GLU A 88 -6.71 -8.51 -7.69
CA GLU A 88 -7.57 -9.68 -7.70
C GLU A 88 -8.62 -9.56 -6.61
N LEU A 89 -9.90 -9.52 -7.00
CA LEU A 89 -11.01 -9.52 -6.07
C LEU A 89 -11.27 -10.94 -5.60
N LYS A 90 -11.40 -11.12 -4.28
CA LYS A 90 -11.60 -12.44 -3.67
C LYS A 90 -13.00 -12.66 -3.12
N GLY A 91 -13.85 -11.63 -3.17
CA GLY A 91 -15.19 -11.69 -2.56
C GLY A 91 -15.13 -11.43 -1.06
N ASN A 92 -16.30 -11.28 -0.45
CA ASN A 92 -16.46 -11.05 0.98
C ASN A 92 -15.66 -9.85 1.53
N GLY A 93 -15.54 -8.78 0.73
CA GLY A 93 -14.81 -7.59 1.12
C GLY A 93 -13.31 -7.80 1.22
N ARG A 94 -12.76 -8.71 0.44
CA ARG A 94 -11.32 -9.03 0.41
C ARG A 94 -10.78 -8.95 -1.01
N ALA A 95 -9.54 -8.54 -1.12
CA ALA A 95 -8.81 -8.50 -2.39
C ALA A 95 -7.32 -8.59 -2.13
N SER A 96 -6.56 -8.89 -3.15
CA SER A 96 -5.11 -8.84 -3.10
C SER A 96 -4.56 -8.11 -4.32
N GLY A 97 -3.32 -7.69 -4.25
CA GLY A 97 -2.69 -7.03 -5.37
C GLY A 97 -1.18 -7.00 -5.26
N ARG A 98 -0.57 -6.66 -6.38
CA ARG A 98 0.87 -6.48 -6.47
C ARG A 98 1.16 -5.24 -7.29
N CYS A 99 2.03 -4.41 -6.77
CA CYS A 99 2.41 -3.15 -7.39
C CYS A 99 3.93 -3.05 -7.41
N TYR A 100 4.51 -2.83 -8.59
CA TYR A 100 5.96 -2.70 -8.71
C TYR A 100 6.38 -1.30 -8.30
N VAL A 101 7.56 -1.20 -7.67
CA VAL A 101 8.00 0.04 -7.05
C VAL A 101 9.51 0.22 -7.19
N GLU A 102 9.92 1.47 -7.35
CA GLU A 102 11.29 1.90 -7.08
C GLU A 102 11.21 3.03 -6.06
N VAL A 103 12.15 3.06 -5.11
CA VAL A 103 12.20 4.08 -4.07
C VAL A 103 13.53 4.81 -4.16
N ARG A 104 13.49 6.12 -4.23
CA ARG A 104 14.67 6.98 -4.27
C ARG A 104 14.73 7.84 -3.02
N ASP A 105 15.95 8.26 -2.65
CA ASP A 105 16.18 9.16 -1.54
C ASP A 105 16.45 10.57 -2.03
N ALA A 106 15.47 11.46 -1.85
CA ALA A 106 15.59 12.84 -2.27
C ALA A 106 16.66 13.62 -1.48
N SER A 107 17.02 13.15 -0.27
CA SER A 107 18.06 13.78 0.53
C SER A 107 19.48 13.39 0.10
N LYS A 108 19.61 12.37 -0.74
CA LYS A 108 20.89 11.84 -1.23
C LYS A 108 20.92 11.82 -2.75
N ASN A 109 20.63 12.97 -3.34
CA ASN A 109 20.70 13.16 -4.79
C ASN A 109 19.89 12.13 -5.58
N TRP A 110 18.73 11.73 -5.02
CA TRP A 110 17.81 10.80 -5.68
C TRP A 110 18.40 9.42 -5.96
N GLU A 111 19.36 8.98 -5.14
CA GLU A 111 19.92 7.65 -5.29
C GLU A 111 18.85 6.58 -5.05
N MET A 112 19.03 5.43 -5.68
CA MET A 112 18.11 4.31 -5.53
C MET A 112 18.25 3.70 -4.12
N LEU A 113 17.16 3.69 -3.35
CA LEU A 113 17.08 2.99 -2.06
C LEU A 113 16.74 1.54 -2.25
N GLY A 114 15.88 1.23 -3.23
CA GLY A 114 15.49 -0.13 -3.53
C GLY A 114 14.50 -0.19 -4.67
N THR A 115 14.37 -1.37 -5.24
CA THR A 115 13.39 -1.67 -6.26
C THR A 115 12.80 -3.04 -5.98
N GLY A 116 11.61 -3.27 -6.45
CA GLY A 116 10.92 -4.55 -6.23
C GLY A 116 9.42 -4.38 -6.35
N TYR A 117 8.69 -4.91 -5.38
CA TYR A 117 7.24 -4.88 -5.46
C TYR A 117 6.59 -4.86 -4.08
N TYR A 118 5.40 -4.29 -4.02
CA TYR A 118 4.50 -4.44 -2.88
C TYR A 118 3.59 -5.62 -3.13
N ASN A 119 3.44 -6.48 -2.13
CA ASN A 119 2.34 -7.44 -2.04
C ASN A 119 1.34 -6.91 -1.03
N ASP A 120 0.11 -6.77 -1.47
CA ASP A 120 -0.95 -6.17 -0.67
C ASP A 120 -2.12 -7.12 -0.46
N GLU A 121 -2.66 -7.12 0.76
CA GLU A 121 -3.97 -7.66 1.06
C GLU A 121 -4.86 -6.49 1.42
N TYR A 122 -6.03 -6.43 0.79
CA TYR A 122 -7.00 -5.36 1.00
C TYR A 122 -8.24 -5.87 1.71
N VAL A 123 -8.86 -5.02 2.50
CA VAL A 123 -10.10 -5.31 3.20
C VAL A 123 -11.05 -4.13 3.08
N LYS A 124 -12.33 -4.42 2.87
CA LYS A 124 -13.37 -3.40 2.86
C LYS A 124 -13.92 -3.26 4.28
N VAL A 125 -13.78 -2.08 4.86
CA VAL A 125 -14.24 -1.73 6.20
C VAL A 125 -15.34 -0.70 6.05
N GLY A 126 -16.57 -1.09 6.30
CA GLY A 126 -17.73 -0.26 5.96
C GLY A 126 -17.78 -0.11 4.43
N ASP A 127 -17.74 1.11 3.95
CA ASP A 127 -17.76 1.41 2.51
C ASP A 127 -16.36 1.71 1.94
N GLU A 128 -15.30 1.58 2.75
CA GLU A 128 -13.96 1.96 2.36
C GLU A 128 -13.01 0.77 2.28
N TRP A 129 -12.20 0.75 1.23
CA TRP A 129 -11.11 -0.22 1.13
C TRP A 129 -9.87 0.28 1.86
N LYS A 130 -9.18 -0.63 2.57
CA LYS A 130 -7.98 -0.36 3.35
C LYS A 130 -6.93 -1.42 3.08
N PHE A 131 -5.67 -1.10 3.34
CA PHE A 131 -4.65 -2.14 3.43
C PHE A 131 -4.89 -2.95 4.70
N GLN A 132 -5.10 -4.24 4.57
CA GLN A 132 -5.01 -5.17 5.71
C GLN A 132 -3.54 -5.48 5.98
N SER A 133 -2.78 -5.70 4.92
CA SER A 133 -1.33 -5.82 5.00
C SER A 133 -0.68 -5.29 3.74
N ARG A 134 0.51 -4.74 3.89
CA ARG A 134 1.34 -4.30 2.80
C ARG A 134 2.76 -4.76 3.05
N SER A 135 3.36 -5.42 2.08
CA SER A 135 4.72 -5.93 2.20
C SER A 135 5.57 -5.37 1.06
N ALA A 136 6.61 -4.61 1.40
CA ALA A 136 7.58 -4.12 0.43
C ALA A 136 8.70 -5.16 0.29
N ASN A 137 8.80 -5.76 -0.89
CA ASN A 137 9.79 -6.79 -1.20
C ASN A 137 10.85 -6.16 -2.11
N LEU A 138 11.99 -5.82 -1.52
CA LEU A 138 13.05 -5.06 -2.19
C LEU A 138 14.22 -5.97 -2.57
N VAL A 139 14.81 -5.69 -3.68
CA VAL A 139 16.00 -6.38 -4.17
C VAL A 139 17.17 -5.42 -4.31
#